data_fad8c277b6b8bd3007e39cc8c56f23a3
#
_entry.id   fad8c277b6b8bd3007e39cc8c56f23a3
#
_cell.length_a   1.000
_cell.length_b   1.000
_cell.length_c   1.000
_cell.angle_alpha   90.00
_cell.angle_beta   90.00
_cell.angle_gamma   90.00
#
_symmetry.space_group_name_H-M   'P 1'
#
loop_
_entity.id
_entity.type
_entity.pdbx_description
1 polymer ?
#
loop_
_entity_poly.entity_id
_entity_poly.type
_entity_poly.pdbx_seq_one_letter_code
_entity_poly.pdbx_strand_id
1 'polypeptide(L)'
;MTISRRVLAAVIGALALTALAQAQVGKTAPLYNTALQKIKDGKQVVCSTVSSPDPDAYCAVANSAADCTWIEMQHSTMTYYQVGDMIKRCGRPKAIPFIRVPDALEGDIQKATDLGVLGIIVPTVDTVEKAQAAVKWAKFPPDGRRSQGGNRMWGENYRETVNANMAIVIMIETPIGVDAADKIAAVPGVDVIFAASTDLGNFSGHPYTGAARKGDTVYEAMVTRIHDATLKAGLRLGGPFAWKDRPGFTFFQGPGLAAFVDAGAPIVIQGGAAQGGGRRGNQKQ
;
A
#
# COMPACT_ATOMS: atom_id res chain seq x y z
N MET A 1 -18.93 0.23 61.58
CA MET A 1 -19.50 -0.06 60.27
C MET A 1 -18.63 -1.15 59.63
N THR A 2 -19.05 -2.43 59.75
CA THR A 2 -18.25 -3.59 59.34
C THR A 2 -18.63 -3.97 57.88
N ILE A 3 -17.70 -3.68 56.96
CA ILE A 3 -17.88 -4.09 55.54
C ILE A 3 -17.89 -5.61 55.45
N SER A 4 -18.96 -6.17 54.92
CA SER A 4 -19.14 -7.62 54.78
C SER A 4 -18.02 -8.20 53.89
N ARG A 5 -17.41 -9.34 54.28
CA ARG A 5 -16.38 -10.08 53.51
C ARG A 5 -16.80 -10.35 52.07
N ARG A 6 -18.10 -10.46 51.79
CA ARG A 6 -18.63 -10.66 50.42
C ARG A 6 -18.51 -9.41 49.55
N VAL A 7 -18.68 -8.20 50.13
CA VAL A 7 -18.55 -6.93 49.42
C VAL A 7 -17.06 -6.68 49.11
N LEU A 8 -16.17 -6.99 50.02
CA LEU A 8 -14.72 -6.83 49.82
C LEU A 8 -14.20 -7.77 48.72
N ALA A 9 -14.67 -9.02 48.67
CA ALA A 9 -14.31 -9.99 47.62
C ALA A 9 -14.82 -9.57 46.22
N ALA A 10 -16.03 -8.98 46.13
CA ALA A 10 -16.58 -8.49 44.87
C ALA A 10 -15.81 -7.27 44.32
N VAL A 11 -15.38 -6.35 45.21
CA VAL A 11 -14.58 -5.19 44.81
C VAL A 11 -13.18 -5.59 44.35
N ILE A 12 -12.53 -6.53 45.03
CA ILE A 12 -11.22 -7.06 44.62
C ILE A 12 -11.31 -7.80 43.28
N GLY A 13 -12.38 -8.57 43.05
CA GLY A 13 -12.63 -9.25 41.78
C GLY A 13 -12.86 -8.28 40.61
N ALA A 14 -13.60 -7.19 40.84
CA ALA A 14 -13.82 -6.17 39.82
C ALA A 14 -12.55 -5.37 39.48
N LEU A 15 -11.72 -5.04 40.48
CA LEU A 15 -10.43 -4.37 40.26
C LEU A 15 -9.43 -5.26 39.54
N ALA A 16 -9.42 -6.58 39.82
CA ALA A 16 -8.56 -7.53 39.12
C ALA A 16 -8.98 -7.72 37.64
N LEU A 17 -10.27 -7.71 37.34
CA LEU A 17 -10.79 -7.79 35.98
C LEU A 17 -10.48 -6.53 35.16
N THR A 18 -10.54 -5.34 35.77
CA THR A 18 -10.17 -4.09 35.13
C THR A 18 -8.66 -4.00 34.87
N ALA A 19 -7.82 -4.48 35.80
CA ALA A 19 -6.37 -4.53 35.64
C ALA A 19 -5.94 -5.54 34.54
N LEU A 20 -6.61 -6.68 34.42
CA LEU A 20 -6.39 -7.64 33.32
C LEU A 20 -6.82 -7.08 31.97
N ALA A 21 -7.94 -6.34 31.91
CA ALA A 21 -8.38 -5.67 30.68
C ALA A 21 -7.41 -4.54 30.27
N GLN A 22 -6.88 -3.81 31.21
CA GLN A 22 -5.85 -2.76 30.94
C GLN A 22 -4.49 -3.33 30.56
N ALA A 23 -4.11 -4.51 31.07
CA ALA A 23 -2.85 -5.17 30.71
C ALA A 23 -2.87 -5.74 29.26
N GLN A 24 -4.05 -5.97 28.68
CA GLN A 24 -4.19 -6.37 27.27
C GLN A 24 -4.16 -5.18 26.29
N VAL A 25 -4.39 -3.96 26.76
CA VAL A 25 -4.36 -2.73 25.94
C VAL A 25 -2.92 -2.26 25.61
N GLY A 26 -1.89 -2.86 26.20
CA GLY A 26 -0.51 -2.34 26.18
C GLY A 26 0.47 -3.00 25.19
N LYS A 27 0.12 -4.06 24.46
CA LYS A 27 1.00 -4.61 23.43
C LYS A 27 0.58 -4.09 22.06
N THR A 28 1.24 -3.03 21.59
CA THR A 28 1.17 -2.63 20.19
C THR A 28 1.53 -3.83 19.32
N ALA A 29 0.65 -4.16 18.36
CA ALA A 29 0.92 -5.25 17.42
C ALA A 29 2.27 -5.01 16.73
N PRO A 30 3.13 -6.05 16.58
CA PRO A 30 4.42 -5.88 15.94
C PRO A 30 4.22 -5.38 14.51
N LEU A 31 4.96 -4.32 14.14
CA LEU A 31 4.93 -3.76 12.80
C LEU A 31 6.04 -4.44 11.96
N TYR A 32 5.62 -5.36 11.10
CA TYR A 32 6.51 -6.10 10.19
C TYR A 32 6.43 -5.58 8.74
N ASN A 33 5.46 -4.73 8.41
CA ASN A 33 5.40 -4.00 7.15
C ASN A 33 6.39 -2.83 7.17
N THR A 34 7.59 -3.07 6.66
CA THR A 34 8.68 -2.08 6.65
C THR A 34 8.37 -0.86 5.77
N ALA A 35 7.58 -1.02 4.72
CA ALA A 35 7.12 0.10 3.89
C ALA A 35 6.13 0.97 4.67
N LEU A 36 5.16 0.38 5.38
CA LEU A 36 4.24 1.13 6.25
C LEU A 36 4.97 1.81 7.41
N GLN A 37 6.03 1.19 7.96
CA GLN A 37 6.87 1.85 8.95
C GLN A 37 7.49 3.14 8.38
N LYS A 38 8.07 3.08 7.19
CA LYS A 38 8.61 4.27 6.51
C LYS A 38 7.54 5.32 6.23
N ILE A 39 6.33 4.90 5.80
CA ILE A 39 5.17 5.78 5.61
C ILE A 39 4.87 6.53 6.93
N LYS A 40 4.75 5.81 8.04
CA LYS A 40 4.49 6.41 9.36
C LYS A 40 5.59 7.35 9.81
N ASP A 41 6.85 6.99 9.57
CA ASP A 41 8.02 7.81 9.89
C ASP A 41 8.18 9.05 8.99
N GLY A 42 7.36 9.20 7.94
CA GLY A 42 7.49 10.28 6.96
C GLY A 42 8.69 10.16 6.04
N LYS A 43 9.26 8.96 5.95
CA LYS A 43 10.38 8.67 5.07
C LYS A 43 9.90 8.39 3.65
N GLN A 44 10.79 8.57 2.68
CA GLN A 44 10.52 8.22 1.29
C GLN A 44 10.28 6.72 1.14
N VAL A 45 9.24 6.37 0.36
CA VAL A 45 8.88 5.00 -0.02
C VAL A 45 8.75 4.91 -1.54
N VAL A 46 9.39 3.92 -2.14
CA VAL A 46 9.32 3.64 -3.57
C VAL A 46 8.81 2.22 -3.79
N CYS A 47 7.64 2.09 -4.41
CA CYS A 47 7.07 0.82 -4.83
C CYS A 47 7.38 0.56 -6.30
N SER A 48 8.10 -0.51 -6.60
CA SER A 48 8.42 -0.86 -7.98
C SER A 48 7.26 -1.59 -8.66
N THR A 49 6.96 -1.18 -9.90
CA THR A 49 5.79 -1.70 -10.64
C THR A 49 6.05 -3.10 -11.19
N VAL A 50 5.08 -3.99 -10.98
CA VAL A 50 5.03 -5.34 -11.52
C VAL A 50 3.75 -5.49 -12.36
N SER A 51 3.90 -5.61 -13.67
CA SER A 51 2.80 -5.75 -14.63
C SER A 51 2.87 -7.05 -15.45
N SER A 52 3.80 -7.95 -15.12
CA SER A 52 3.96 -9.26 -15.74
C SER A 52 3.67 -10.37 -14.73
N PRO A 53 3.01 -11.47 -15.15
CA PRO A 53 2.73 -12.62 -14.28
C PRO A 53 3.94 -13.54 -14.09
N ASP A 54 5.13 -13.14 -14.49
CA ASP A 54 6.35 -13.92 -14.37
C ASP A 54 6.88 -13.91 -12.92
N PRO A 55 6.94 -15.07 -12.23
CA PRO A 55 7.41 -15.15 -10.86
C PRO A 55 8.88 -14.75 -10.68
N ASP A 56 9.75 -15.01 -11.66
CA ASP A 56 11.17 -14.66 -11.58
C ASP A 56 11.35 -13.15 -11.71
N ALA A 57 10.60 -12.51 -12.62
CA ALA A 57 10.53 -11.05 -12.75
C ALA A 57 10.00 -10.40 -11.47
N TYR A 58 8.95 -10.97 -10.87
CA TYR A 58 8.43 -10.52 -9.59
C TYR A 58 9.49 -10.62 -8.48
N CYS A 59 10.16 -11.77 -8.36
CA CYS A 59 11.19 -11.98 -7.34
C CYS A 59 12.38 -11.04 -7.51
N ALA A 60 12.77 -10.74 -8.75
CA ALA A 60 13.83 -9.78 -9.03
C ALA A 60 13.47 -8.38 -8.49
N VAL A 61 12.25 -7.91 -8.76
CA VAL A 61 11.73 -6.64 -8.24
C VAL A 61 11.59 -6.67 -6.72
N ALA A 62 11.01 -7.72 -6.17
CA ALA A 62 10.73 -7.86 -4.75
C ALA A 62 11.99 -7.98 -3.87
N ASN A 63 13.12 -8.41 -4.45
CA ASN A 63 14.42 -8.46 -3.79
C ASN A 63 15.36 -7.31 -4.16
N SER A 64 14.89 -6.33 -4.93
CA SER A 64 15.63 -5.11 -5.27
C SER A 64 15.75 -4.14 -4.09
N ALA A 65 16.16 -2.91 -4.37
CA ALA A 65 16.19 -1.83 -3.40
C ALA A 65 14.81 -1.15 -3.18
N ALA A 66 13.74 -1.63 -3.83
CA ALA A 66 12.40 -1.10 -3.63
C ALA A 66 11.90 -1.38 -2.21
N ASP A 67 11.08 -0.49 -1.67
CA ASP A 67 10.44 -0.66 -0.36
C ASP A 67 9.19 -1.54 -0.43
N CYS A 68 8.48 -1.46 -1.55
CA CYS A 68 7.30 -2.26 -1.86
C CYS A 68 7.26 -2.61 -3.34
N THR A 69 6.54 -3.67 -3.67
CA THR A 69 6.11 -3.92 -5.03
C THR A 69 4.77 -3.22 -5.28
N TRP A 70 4.54 -2.75 -6.49
CA TRP A 70 3.26 -2.26 -6.96
C TRP A 70 2.72 -3.27 -7.98
N ILE A 71 2.03 -4.31 -7.50
CA ILE A 71 1.43 -5.32 -8.36
C ILE A 71 0.22 -4.71 -9.06
N GLU A 72 0.27 -4.65 -10.38
CA GLU A 72 -0.67 -3.90 -11.18
C GLU A 72 -1.81 -4.78 -11.67
N MET A 73 -3.01 -4.66 -11.06
CA MET A 73 -4.18 -5.43 -11.47
C MET A 73 -5.25 -4.62 -12.19
N GLN A 74 -5.14 -3.28 -12.19
CA GLN A 74 -6.10 -2.41 -12.89
C GLN A 74 -5.87 -2.41 -14.41
N HIS A 75 -4.60 -2.31 -14.84
CA HIS A 75 -4.23 -2.17 -16.26
C HIS A 75 -3.41 -3.34 -16.78
N SER A 76 -3.50 -4.50 -16.16
CA SER A 76 -2.86 -5.71 -16.64
C SER A 76 -3.86 -6.82 -16.87
N THR A 77 -3.42 -7.87 -17.56
CA THR A 77 -4.21 -9.10 -17.79
C THR A 77 -3.97 -10.15 -16.70
N MET A 78 -3.24 -9.81 -15.64
CA MET A 78 -2.94 -10.74 -14.54
C MET A 78 -4.20 -11.16 -13.80
N THR A 79 -4.22 -12.43 -13.41
CA THR A 79 -5.25 -13.00 -12.55
C THR A 79 -4.78 -13.09 -11.10
N TYR A 80 -5.70 -13.15 -10.13
CA TYR A 80 -5.36 -13.38 -8.72
C TYR A 80 -4.60 -14.69 -8.51
N TYR A 81 -4.84 -15.72 -9.34
CA TYR A 81 -4.09 -16.98 -9.31
C TYR A 81 -2.59 -16.74 -9.62
N GLN A 82 -2.30 -16.01 -10.71
CA GLN A 82 -0.93 -15.68 -11.10
C GLN A 82 -0.22 -14.82 -10.04
N VAL A 83 -0.90 -13.82 -9.48
CA VAL A 83 -0.36 -13.00 -8.39
C VAL A 83 -0.06 -13.87 -7.17
N GLY A 84 -0.96 -14.79 -6.81
CA GLY A 84 -0.73 -15.74 -5.71
C GLY A 84 0.48 -16.65 -5.94
N ASP A 85 0.68 -17.13 -7.17
CA ASP A 85 1.84 -17.95 -7.53
C ASP A 85 3.16 -17.16 -7.43
N MET A 86 3.18 -15.92 -7.93
CA MET A 86 4.33 -15.02 -7.81
C MET A 86 4.73 -14.78 -6.35
N ILE A 87 3.76 -14.39 -5.51
CA ILE A 87 4.01 -14.10 -4.09
C ILE A 87 4.49 -15.36 -3.36
N LYS A 88 3.85 -16.51 -3.62
CA LYS A 88 4.20 -17.78 -2.99
C LYS A 88 5.61 -18.25 -3.35
N ARG A 89 6.01 -18.10 -4.62
CA ARG A 89 7.35 -18.51 -5.10
C ARG A 89 8.46 -17.64 -4.52
N CYS A 90 8.17 -16.37 -4.28
CA CYS A 90 9.15 -15.42 -3.74
C CYS A 90 9.09 -15.25 -2.21
N GLY A 91 8.60 -16.20 -1.47
CA GLY A 91 8.30 -16.11 -0.04
C GLY A 91 9.30 -15.27 0.78
N ARG A 92 8.82 -14.28 1.55
CA ARG A 92 9.57 -13.32 2.38
C ARG A 92 10.52 -12.40 1.59
N PRO A 93 10.04 -11.68 0.57
CA PRO A 93 10.83 -10.70 -0.16
C PRO A 93 11.20 -9.52 0.73
N LYS A 94 12.23 -8.76 0.33
CA LYS A 94 12.63 -7.50 1.00
C LYS A 94 11.56 -6.43 0.84
N ALA A 95 11.07 -6.24 -0.40
CA ALA A 95 10.00 -5.31 -0.68
C ALA A 95 8.65 -5.90 -0.27
N ILE A 96 7.87 -5.12 0.44
CA ILE A 96 6.53 -5.52 0.88
C ILE A 96 5.57 -5.59 -0.31
N PRO A 97 4.79 -6.67 -0.49
CA PRO A 97 3.82 -6.74 -1.58
C PRO A 97 2.64 -5.79 -1.36
N PHE A 98 2.55 -4.78 -2.22
CA PHE A 98 1.39 -3.91 -2.41
C PHE A 98 0.73 -4.26 -3.74
N ILE A 99 -0.58 -4.10 -3.84
CA ILE A 99 -1.36 -4.39 -5.04
C ILE A 99 -2.30 -3.24 -5.37
N ARG A 100 -2.31 -2.80 -6.63
CA ARG A 100 -3.37 -1.94 -7.13
C ARG A 100 -4.51 -2.83 -7.62
N VAL A 101 -5.60 -2.82 -6.88
CA VAL A 101 -6.82 -3.56 -7.23
C VAL A 101 -7.56 -2.89 -8.38
N PRO A 102 -8.42 -3.61 -9.13
CA PRO A 102 -9.25 -3.00 -10.17
C PRO A 102 -10.20 -1.93 -9.65
N ASP A 103 -10.80 -2.15 -8.48
CA ASP A 103 -11.73 -1.21 -7.84
C ASP A 103 -11.82 -1.45 -6.33
N ALA A 104 -12.58 -0.59 -5.61
CA ALA A 104 -12.86 -0.71 -4.17
C ALA A 104 -13.93 -1.77 -3.84
N LEU A 105 -14.10 -2.79 -4.68
CA LEU A 105 -15.09 -3.84 -4.45
C LEU A 105 -14.60 -4.83 -3.39
N GLU A 106 -15.57 -5.32 -2.57
CA GLU A 106 -15.29 -6.31 -1.53
C GLU A 106 -14.51 -7.52 -2.08
N GLY A 107 -14.97 -8.08 -3.23
CA GLY A 107 -14.36 -9.26 -3.82
C GLY A 107 -12.92 -9.05 -4.29
N ASP A 108 -12.60 -7.86 -4.82
CA ASP A 108 -11.26 -7.54 -5.29
C ASP A 108 -10.28 -7.36 -4.12
N ILE A 109 -10.67 -6.58 -3.12
CA ILE A 109 -9.85 -6.32 -1.94
C ILE A 109 -9.69 -7.59 -1.09
N GLN A 110 -10.77 -8.36 -0.92
CA GLN A 110 -10.74 -9.64 -0.19
C GLN A 110 -9.75 -10.61 -0.83
N LYS A 111 -9.84 -10.86 -2.15
CA LYS A 111 -8.93 -11.75 -2.86
C LYS A 111 -7.50 -11.27 -2.76
N ALA A 112 -7.26 -9.97 -2.99
CA ALA A 112 -5.94 -9.36 -2.89
C ALA A 112 -5.30 -9.59 -1.50
N THR A 113 -6.04 -9.28 -0.43
CA THR A 113 -5.53 -9.44 0.95
C THR A 113 -5.30 -10.90 1.32
N ASP A 114 -6.08 -11.85 0.79
CA ASP A 114 -5.91 -13.29 1.05
C ASP A 114 -4.69 -13.89 0.33
N LEU A 115 -4.13 -13.19 -0.67
CA LEU A 115 -2.85 -13.54 -1.30
C LEU A 115 -1.64 -13.19 -0.44
N GLY A 116 -1.81 -12.38 0.60
CA GLY A 116 -0.74 -11.98 1.52
C GLY A 116 -0.12 -10.64 1.22
N VAL A 117 -0.76 -9.78 0.44
CA VAL A 117 -0.32 -8.40 0.30
C VAL A 117 -0.55 -7.63 1.61
N LEU A 118 0.30 -6.66 1.88
CA LEU A 118 0.19 -5.77 3.04
C LEU A 118 -0.02 -4.30 2.65
N GLY A 119 -0.37 -4.06 1.40
CA GLY A 119 -0.79 -2.76 0.92
C GLY A 119 -1.86 -2.90 -0.16
N ILE A 120 -2.95 -2.16 0.00
CA ILE A 120 -4.03 -2.05 -0.98
C ILE A 120 -3.99 -0.64 -1.56
N ILE A 121 -3.91 -0.56 -2.89
CA ILE A 121 -3.94 0.67 -3.65
C ILE A 121 -5.23 0.69 -4.44
N VAL A 122 -6.09 1.66 -4.17
CA VAL A 122 -7.42 1.76 -4.79
C VAL A 122 -7.44 2.92 -5.77
N PRO A 123 -7.69 2.64 -7.07
CA PRO A 123 -7.74 3.66 -8.11
C PRO A 123 -9.08 4.40 -8.14
N THR A 124 -9.09 5.55 -8.80
CA THR A 124 -10.27 6.35 -9.19
C THR A 124 -11.23 6.57 -8.00
N VAL A 125 -10.67 7.06 -6.88
CA VAL A 125 -11.48 7.32 -5.68
C VAL A 125 -12.03 8.72 -5.73
N ASP A 126 -13.32 8.81 -6.04
CA ASP A 126 -14.04 10.07 -6.25
C ASP A 126 -14.94 10.43 -5.05
N THR A 127 -15.20 9.48 -4.16
CA THR A 127 -16.12 9.67 -3.03
C THR A 127 -15.55 9.16 -1.71
N VAL A 128 -16.10 9.67 -0.62
CA VAL A 128 -15.79 9.24 0.76
C VAL A 128 -16.15 7.77 0.94
N GLU A 129 -17.27 7.34 0.39
CA GLU A 129 -17.78 5.97 0.50
C GLU A 129 -16.82 4.97 -0.15
N LYS A 130 -16.23 5.34 -1.31
CA LYS A 130 -15.22 4.50 -1.98
C LYS A 130 -13.93 4.41 -1.16
N ALA A 131 -13.47 5.51 -0.55
CA ALA A 131 -12.34 5.50 0.36
C ALA A 131 -12.62 4.67 1.63
N GLN A 132 -13.82 4.78 2.20
CA GLN A 132 -14.25 3.95 3.34
C GLN A 132 -14.33 2.47 2.97
N ALA A 133 -14.79 2.13 1.76
CA ALA A 133 -14.82 0.76 1.26
C ALA A 133 -13.42 0.15 1.20
N ALA A 134 -12.40 0.91 0.78
CA ALA A 134 -11.01 0.46 0.77
C ALA A 134 -10.55 -0.01 2.16
N VAL A 135 -10.78 0.78 3.19
CA VAL A 135 -10.45 0.42 4.58
C VAL A 135 -11.30 -0.75 5.07
N LYS A 136 -12.60 -0.67 4.84
CA LYS A 136 -13.61 -1.63 5.32
C LYS A 136 -13.31 -3.05 4.86
N TRP A 137 -12.95 -3.23 3.59
CA TRP A 137 -12.73 -4.56 3.02
C TRP A 137 -11.31 -5.09 3.20
N ALA A 138 -10.34 -4.20 3.50
CA ALA A 138 -8.94 -4.61 3.73
C ALA A 138 -8.64 -5.01 5.18
N LYS A 139 -9.38 -4.48 6.15
CA LYS A 139 -9.11 -4.69 7.58
C LYS A 139 -10.17 -5.58 8.24
N PHE A 140 -9.74 -6.39 9.20
CA PHE A 140 -10.64 -7.19 10.04
C PHE A 140 -11.37 -6.33 11.07
N PRO A 141 -12.53 -6.77 11.61
CA PRO A 141 -13.13 -6.11 12.76
C PRO A 141 -12.16 -5.97 13.94
N PRO A 142 -12.17 -4.85 14.70
CA PRO A 142 -13.16 -3.79 14.64
C PRO A 142 -12.87 -2.69 13.59
N ASP A 143 -11.68 -2.66 12.97
CA ASP A 143 -11.26 -1.57 12.08
C ASP A 143 -11.89 -1.64 10.68
N GLY A 144 -12.43 -2.80 10.31
CA GLY A 144 -13.07 -3.04 9.03
C GLY A 144 -14.08 -4.18 9.10
N ARG A 145 -14.35 -4.79 7.92
CA ARG A 145 -15.29 -5.90 7.78
C ARG A 145 -14.75 -7.04 6.90
N ARG A 146 -13.43 -7.13 6.74
CA ARG A 146 -12.83 -8.22 5.98
C ARG A 146 -13.28 -9.57 6.54
N SER A 147 -13.74 -10.48 5.67
CA SER A 147 -14.00 -11.88 6.02
C SER A 147 -12.69 -12.61 6.26
N GLN A 148 -12.69 -13.58 7.18
CA GLN A 148 -11.48 -14.30 7.56
C GLN A 148 -11.13 -15.38 6.54
N GLY A 149 -10.10 -15.12 5.72
CA GLY A 149 -9.38 -16.11 4.91
C GLY A 149 -8.08 -16.53 5.59
N GLY A 150 -7.51 -17.64 5.14
CA GLY A 150 -6.24 -18.15 5.68
C GLY A 150 -5.04 -17.59 4.94
N ASN A 151 -4.26 -16.73 5.57
CA ASN A 151 -2.93 -16.39 5.09
C ASN A 151 -1.92 -16.51 6.23
N ARG A 152 -0.97 -17.45 6.09
CA ARG A 152 0.08 -17.69 7.09
C ARG A 152 1.45 -17.16 6.68
N MET A 153 1.56 -16.43 5.59
CA MET A 153 2.86 -15.91 5.12
C MET A 153 3.51 -14.99 6.16
N TRP A 154 2.71 -14.26 6.93
CA TRP A 154 3.17 -13.29 7.92
C TRP A 154 3.11 -13.82 9.36
N GLY A 155 2.99 -15.13 9.57
CA GLY A 155 3.01 -15.78 10.88
C GLY A 155 1.65 -16.24 11.40
N GLU A 156 1.69 -16.95 12.54
CA GLU A 156 0.49 -17.58 13.11
C GLU A 156 -0.50 -16.55 13.68
N ASN A 157 0.00 -15.41 14.19
CA ASN A 157 -0.82 -14.32 14.75
C ASN A 157 -1.25 -13.30 13.70
N TYR A 158 -1.39 -13.72 12.43
CA TYR A 158 -1.74 -12.83 11.33
C TYR A 158 -3.04 -12.08 11.57
N ARG A 159 -4.08 -12.77 12.07
CA ARG A 159 -5.40 -12.19 12.32
C ARG A 159 -5.36 -11.01 13.30
N GLU A 160 -4.54 -11.11 14.33
CA GLU A 160 -4.40 -10.12 15.40
C GLU A 160 -3.49 -8.95 15.02
N THR A 161 -2.61 -9.15 14.05
CA THR A 161 -1.54 -8.19 13.74
C THR A 161 -1.73 -7.49 12.41
N VAL A 162 -2.45 -8.07 11.45
CA VAL A 162 -2.50 -7.58 10.07
C VAL A 162 -3.13 -6.20 9.93
N ASN A 163 -4.15 -5.85 10.74
CA ASN A 163 -4.77 -4.53 10.66
C ASN A 163 -3.75 -3.40 10.89
N ALA A 164 -2.81 -3.59 11.84
CA ALA A 164 -1.74 -2.65 12.10
C ALA A 164 -0.66 -2.61 10.99
N ASN A 165 -0.63 -3.65 10.14
CA ASN A 165 0.34 -3.82 9.07
C ASN A 165 -0.24 -3.62 7.66
N MET A 166 -1.55 -3.36 7.54
CA MET A 166 -2.23 -3.15 6.25
C MET A 166 -2.20 -1.66 5.88
N ALA A 167 -1.40 -1.31 4.88
CA ALA A 167 -1.36 0.03 4.30
C ALA A 167 -2.53 0.25 3.34
N ILE A 168 -3.17 1.41 3.41
CA ILE A 168 -4.26 1.82 2.52
C ILE A 168 -3.83 3.06 1.74
N VAL A 169 -3.73 2.92 0.42
CA VAL A 169 -3.36 3.97 -0.52
C VAL A 169 -4.58 4.30 -1.39
N ILE A 170 -4.97 5.55 -1.38
CA ILE A 170 -6.13 6.06 -2.15
C ILE A 170 -5.63 6.91 -3.29
N MET A 171 -6.00 6.57 -4.54
CA MET A 171 -5.64 7.37 -5.71
C MET A 171 -6.74 8.37 -6.04
N ILE A 172 -6.38 9.65 -6.05
CA ILE A 172 -7.21 10.75 -6.56
C ILE A 172 -6.68 11.12 -7.93
N GLU A 173 -7.54 10.98 -8.95
CA GLU A 173 -7.12 11.07 -10.34
C GLU A 173 -8.19 11.66 -11.27
N THR A 174 -9.28 12.19 -10.69
CA THR A 174 -10.37 12.85 -11.41
C THR A 174 -10.70 14.21 -10.81
N PRO A 175 -11.30 15.14 -11.55
CA PRO A 175 -11.80 16.40 -10.99
C PRO A 175 -12.77 16.20 -9.82
N ILE A 176 -13.63 15.17 -9.87
CA ILE A 176 -14.58 14.86 -8.79
C ILE A 176 -13.83 14.47 -7.51
N GLY A 177 -12.82 13.62 -7.64
CA GLY A 177 -11.96 13.23 -6.51
C GLY A 177 -11.17 14.42 -5.95
N VAL A 178 -10.70 15.33 -6.81
CA VAL A 178 -10.03 16.58 -6.39
C VAL A 178 -10.96 17.45 -5.54
N ASP A 179 -12.21 17.64 -5.95
CA ASP A 179 -13.21 18.39 -5.19
C ASP A 179 -13.51 17.77 -3.83
N ALA A 180 -13.49 16.45 -3.77
CA ALA A 180 -13.73 15.68 -2.55
C ALA A 180 -12.46 15.43 -1.68
N ALA A 181 -11.28 15.92 -2.09
CA ALA A 181 -9.98 15.53 -1.52
C ALA A 181 -9.88 15.69 0.01
N ASP A 182 -10.39 16.80 0.58
CA ASP A 182 -10.39 16.99 2.06
C ASP A 182 -11.21 15.92 2.77
N LYS A 183 -12.36 15.55 2.22
CA LYS A 183 -13.26 14.56 2.81
C LYS A 183 -12.69 13.15 2.67
N ILE A 184 -12.09 12.84 1.52
CA ILE A 184 -11.42 11.56 1.25
C ILE A 184 -10.22 11.40 2.17
N ALA A 185 -9.37 12.43 2.28
CA ALA A 185 -8.20 12.41 3.16
C ALA A 185 -8.57 12.33 4.66
N ALA A 186 -9.77 12.74 5.05
CA ALA A 186 -10.25 12.63 6.43
C ALA A 186 -10.78 11.23 6.79
N VAL A 187 -10.83 10.26 5.87
CA VAL A 187 -11.31 8.90 6.13
C VAL A 187 -10.34 8.16 7.07
N PRO A 188 -10.79 7.70 8.25
CA PRO A 188 -9.94 6.98 9.18
C PRO A 188 -9.41 5.68 8.57
N GLY A 189 -8.12 5.41 8.79
CA GLY A 189 -7.47 4.19 8.32
C GLY A 189 -6.84 4.27 6.93
N VAL A 190 -6.95 5.41 6.24
CA VAL A 190 -6.15 5.75 5.05
C VAL A 190 -4.75 6.17 5.51
N ASP A 191 -3.71 5.70 4.82
CA ASP A 191 -2.30 6.02 5.13
C ASP A 191 -1.69 7.00 4.12
N VAL A 192 -2.07 6.86 2.83
CA VAL A 192 -1.51 7.63 1.72
C VAL A 192 -2.62 8.10 0.79
N ILE A 193 -2.56 9.37 0.39
CA ILE A 193 -3.28 9.88 -0.79
C ILE A 193 -2.28 9.97 -1.94
N PHE A 194 -2.60 9.36 -3.06
CA PHE A 194 -1.77 9.32 -4.25
C PHE A 194 -2.39 10.18 -5.37
N ALA A 195 -1.71 11.23 -5.79
CA ALA A 195 -2.10 12.04 -6.92
C ALA A 195 -1.63 11.35 -8.23
N ALA A 196 -2.56 10.74 -8.95
CA ALA A 196 -2.26 9.98 -10.17
C ALA A 196 -2.18 10.92 -11.38
N SER A 197 -0.97 11.31 -11.73
CA SER A 197 -0.69 12.40 -12.68
C SER A 197 -1.26 12.19 -14.07
N THR A 198 -1.26 10.96 -14.56
CA THR A 198 -1.70 10.61 -15.91
C THR A 198 -3.21 10.77 -16.07
N ASP A 199 -3.95 10.05 -15.23
CA ASP A 199 -5.41 10.03 -15.31
C ASP A 199 -6.03 11.35 -14.85
N LEU A 200 -5.43 12.04 -13.88
CA LEU A 200 -5.84 13.39 -13.52
C LEU A 200 -5.81 14.33 -14.73
N GLY A 201 -4.77 14.26 -15.57
CA GLY A 201 -4.74 15.01 -16.83
C GLY A 201 -5.76 14.52 -17.85
N ASN A 202 -5.92 13.20 -17.98
CA ASN A 202 -6.84 12.59 -18.93
C ASN A 202 -8.31 12.96 -18.62
N PHE A 203 -8.76 12.72 -17.39
CA PHE A 203 -10.15 12.98 -16.97
C PHE A 203 -10.49 14.48 -16.89
N SER A 204 -9.51 15.35 -16.69
CA SER A 204 -9.71 16.79 -16.69
C SER A 204 -9.66 17.43 -18.09
N GLY A 205 -9.35 16.66 -19.14
CA GLY A 205 -9.17 17.17 -20.50
C GLY A 205 -7.87 17.97 -20.71
N HIS A 206 -6.92 17.87 -19.76
CA HIS A 206 -5.62 18.53 -19.85
C HIS A 206 -4.57 17.64 -20.53
N PRO A 207 -3.50 18.24 -21.13
CA PRO A 207 -2.52 17.47 -21.88
C PRO A 207 -1.89 16.35 -21.08
N TYR A 208 -1.79 15.19 -21.71
CA TYR A 208 -1.23 13.97 -21.13
C TYR A 208 0.31 14.00 -20.99
N THR A 209 1.02 14.66 -21.89
CA THR A 209 2.49 14.62 -21.94
C THR A 209 3.13 15.56 -20.94
N GLY A 210 4.21 15.08 -20.27
CA GLY A 210 4.90 15.86 -19.24
C GLY A 210 5.40 17.22 -19.71
N ALA A 211 5.87 17.36 -20.97
CA ALA A 211 6.30 18.61 -21.54
C ALA A 211 5.13 19.59 -21.73
N ALA A 212 3.95 19.10 -22.18
CA ALA A 212 2.77 19.94 -22.37
C ALA A 212 2.10 20.35 -21.05
N ARG A 213 2.30 19.58 -19.95
CA ARG A 213 1.79 19.92 -18.62
C ARG A 213 2.60 20.98 -17.89
N LYS A 214 3.86 21.16 -18.27
CA LYS A 214 4.72 22.15 -17.63
C LYS A 214 4.15 23.56 -17.88
N GLY A 215 3.64 24.18 -16.81
CA GLY A 215 2.99 25.48 -16.87
C GLY A 215 1.47 25.44 -17.06
N ASP A 216 0.83 24.26 -17.10
CA ASP A 216 -0.63 24.13 -17.05
C ASP A 216 -1.13 24.48 -15.64
N THR A 217 -1.61 25.69 -15.48
CA THR A 217 -2.03 26.24 -14.18
C THR A 217 -3.24 25.52 -13.59
N VAL A 218 -4.17 25.04 -14.43
CA VAL A 218 -5.36 24.31 -13.97
C VAL A 218 -4.98 22.93 -13.45
N TYR A 219 -4.15 22.21 -14.20
CA TYR A 219 -3.63 20.92 -13.77
C TYR A 219 -2.83 21.04 -12.47
N GLU A 220 -1.93 22.01 -12.38
CA GLU A 220 -1.14 22.24 -11.17
C GLU A 220 -2.00 22.68 -9.97
N ALA A 221 -3.08 23.42 -10.19
CA ALA A 221 -4.04 23.74 -9.13
C ALA A 221 -4.73 22.48 -8.57
N MET A 222 -5.09 21.52 -9.43
CA MET A 222 -5.65 20.23 -8.99
C MET A 222 -4.65 19.44 -8.16
N VAL A 223 -3.39 19.36 -8.60
CA VAL A 223 -2.32 18.69 -7.84
C VAL A 223 -2.11 19.37 -6.49
N THR A 224 -2.07 20.71 -6.46
CA THR A 224 -1.96 21.49 -5.23
C THR A 224 -3.14 21.26 -4.29
N ARG A 225 -4.35 21.16 -4.82
CA ARG A 225 -5.55 20.86 -4.01
C ARG A 225 -5.46 19.50 -3.32
N ILE A 226 -5.00 18.45 -4.03
CA ILE A 226 -4.76 17.13 -3.44
C ILE A 226 -3.64 17.21 -2.39
N HIS A 227 -2.54 17.89 -2.71
CA HIS A 227 -1.41 18.10 -1.82
C HIS A 227 -1.86 18.71 -0.48
N ASP A 228 -2.55 19.85 -0.52
CA ASP A 228 -2.93 20.61 0.66
C ASP A 228 -3.94 19.83 1.53
N ALA A 229 -4.92 19.18 0.90
CA ALA A 229 -5.88 18.30 1.59
C ALA A 229 -5.18 17.14 2.32
N THR A 230 -4.20 16.53 1.66
CA THR A 230 -3.44 15.40 2.21
C THR A 230 -2.61 15.81 3.43
N LEU A 231 -1.83 16.89 3.30
CA LEU A 231 -0.97 17.35 4.39
C LEU A 231 -1.78 17.89 5.56
N LYS A 232 -2.90 18.57 5.30
CA LYS A 232 -3.84 19.03 6.33
C LYS A 232 -4.41 17.88 7.15
N ALA A 233 -4.66 16.73 6.51
CA ALA A 233 -5.12 15.52 7.19
C ALA A 233 -4.00 14.76 7.93
N GLY A 234 -2.73 15.20 7.82
CA GLY A 234 -1.57 14.54 8.41
C GLY A 234 -1.17 13.24 7.71
N LEU A 235 -1.71 12.99 6.51
CA LEU A 235 -1.40 11.81 5.71
C LEU A 235 -0.13 11.98 4.87
N ARG A 236 0.32 10.92 4.24
CA ARG A 236 1.45 10.95 3.29
C ARG A 236 0.95 11.14 1.88
N LEU A 237 1.67 11.98 1.14
CA LEU A 237 1.35 12.28 -0.24
C LEU A 237 2.19 11.42 -1.18
N GLY A 238 1.51 10.76 -2.12
CA GLY A 238 2.12 9.95 -3.16
C GLY A 238 1.93 10.53 -4.56
N GLY A 239 2.77 10.07 -5.49
CA GLY A 239 2.71 10.40 -6.90
C GLY A 239 3.67 9.57 -7.75
N PRO A 240 3.78 9.85 -9.05
CA PRO A 240 4.77 9.19 -9.90
C PRO A 240 6.19 9.51 -9.45
N PHE A 241 7.12 8.61 -9.67
CA PHE A 241 8.53 8.79 -9.26
C PHE A 241 9.18 10.06 -9.85
N ALA A 242 8.69 10.50 -11.00
CA ALA A 242 9.12 11.78 -11.61
C ALA A 242 8.88 13.00 -10.69
N TRP A 243 8.03 12.87 -9.68
CA TRP A 243 7.75 13.93 -8.70
C TRP A 243 8.54 13.80 -7.39
N LYS A 244 9.57 12.96 -7.35
CA LYS A 244 10.37 12.69 -6.15
C LYS A 244 11.00 13.95 -5.50
N ASP A 245 11.21 14.98 -6.28
CA ASP A 245 11.79 16.26 -5.84
C ASP A 245 10.71 17.34 -5.57
N ARG A 246 9.41 17.01 -5.71
CA ARG A 246 8.32 17.94 -5.36
C ARG A 246 8.11 17.95 -3.84
N PRO A 247 7.96 19.13 -3.22
CA PRO A 247 7.72 19.22 -1.78
C PRO A 247 6.50 18.41 -1.33
N GLY A 248 6.59 17.76 -0.19
CA GLY A 248 5.49 17.00 0.43
C GLY A 248 5.28 15.59 -0.12
N PHE A 249 5.80 15.27 -1.31
CA PHE A 249 5.69 13.92 -1.87
C PHE A 249 6.72 12.97 -1.25
N THR A 250 6.25 11.87 -0.70
CA THR A 250 7.11 10.88 -0.02
C THR A 250 6.81 9.43 -0.42
N PHE A 251 5.68 9.14 -1.07
CA PHE A 251 5.32 7.81 -1.53
C PHE A 251 5.23 7.77 -3.07
N PHE A 252 5.94 6.83 -3.71
CA PHE A 252 6.10 6.86 -5.17
C PHE A 252 5.79 5.53 -5.83
N GLN A 253 5.04 5.60 -6.94
CA GLN A 253 5.03 4.56 -7.94
C GLN A 253 6.34 4.66 -8.74
N GLY A 254 7.23 3.70 -8.49
CA GLY A 254 8.55 3.62 -9.13
C GLY A 254 8.54 2.87 -10.45
N PRO A 255 9.69 2.80 -11.10
CA PRO A 255 9.85 2.11 -12.37
C PRO A 255 9.61 0.60 -12.25
N GLY A 256 9.29 -0.04 -13.37
CA GLY A 256 9.19 -1.50 -13.48
C GLY A 256 10.56 -2.18 -13.63
N LEU A 257 10.54 -3.52 -13.76
CA LEU A 257 11.73 -4.37 -13.85
C LEU A 257 12.74 -3.92 -14.92
N ALA A 258 12.27 -3.47 -16.09
CA ALA A 258 13.14 -3.04 -17.18
C ALA A 258 14.15 -1.97 -16.73
N ALA A 259 13.72 -0.98 -15.97
CA ALA A 259 14.60 0.07 -15.50
C ALA A 259 15.67 -0.43 -14.51
N PHE A 260 15.39 -1.47 -13.73
CA PHE A 260 16.40 -2.10 -12.86
C PHE A 260 17.40 -2.91 -13.68
N VAL A 261 16.95 -3.59 -14.72
CA VAL A 261 17.83 -4.34 -15.66
C VAL A 261 18.74 -3.36 -16.42
N ASP A 262 18.18 -2.27 -16.94
CA ASP A 262 18.91 -1.23 -17.65
C ASP A 262 19.94 -0.54 -16.76
N ALA A 263 19.65 -0.37 -15.48
CA ALA A 263 20.58 0.17 -14.49
C ALA A 263 21.68 -0.83 -14.08
N GLY A 264 21.67 -2.07 -14.61
CA GLY A 264 22.63 -3.12 -14.28
C GLY A 264 22.47 -3.68 -12.85
N ALA A 265 21.30 -3.54 -12.25
CA ALA A 265 21.02 -4.10 -10.95
C ALA A 265 21.08 -5.63 -11.00
N PRO A 266 21.69 -6.32 -10.01
CA PRO A 266 21.75 -7.78 -10.01
C PRO A 266 20.35 -8.37 -9.84
N ILE A 267 19.99 -9.31 -10.70
CA ILE A 267 18.77 -10.10 -10.57
C ILE A 267 19.08 -11.22 -9.57
N VAL A 268 18.42 -11.18 -8.41
CA VAL A 268 18.55 -12.22 -7.38
C VAL A 268 17.36 -13.17 -7.48
N ILE A 269 17.62 -14.37 -7.98
CA ILE A 269 16.62 -15.46 -8.01
C ILE A 269 16.74 -16.23 -6.70
N GLN A 270 15.61 -16.44 -6.00
CA GLN A 270 15.59 -17.24 -4.76
C GLN A 270 16.02 -18.68 -5.05
N GLY A 271 17.12 -19.12 -4.40
CA GLY A 271 17.65 -20.48 -4.53
C GLY A 271 18.81 -20.65 -5.52
N GLY A 272 19.21 -19.60 -6.26
CA GLY A 272 20.35 -19.61 -7.18
C GLY A 272 21.46 -18.65 -6.77
N ALA A 273 22.70 -19.00 -7.02
CA ALA A 273 23.82 -18.05 -6.96
C ALA A 273 23.60 -16.93 -7.98
N ALA A 274 23.98 -15.70 -7.64
CA ALA A 274 23.89 -14.54 -8.53
C ALA A 274 24.52 -14.87 -9.90
N GLN A 275 23.69 -14.95 -10.94
CA GLN A 275 24.21 -15.07 -12.31
C GLN A 275 24.60 -13.66 -12.77
N GLY A 276 25.90 -13.41 -12.75
CA GLY A 276 26.46 -12.19 -13.33
C GLY A 276 26.12 -12.11 -14.82
N GLY A 277 25.47 -11.00 -15.21
CA GLY A 277 25.12 -10.74 -16.59
C GLY A 277 26.37 -10.73 -17.50
N GLY A 278 26.59 -11.83 -18.18
CA GLY A 278 27.63 -11.92 -19.22
C GLY A 278 27.28 -10.98 -20.37
N ARG A 279 28.11 -9.96 -20.59
CA ARG A 279 28.09 -9.16 -21.83
C ARG A 279 28.11 -10.10 -23.02
N ARG A 280 27.01 -10.18 -23.77
CA ARG A 280 27.04 -10.75 -25.11
C ARG A 280 27.90 -9.82 -26.00
N GLY A 281 29.14 -10.25 -26.25
CA GLY A 281 29.99 -9.60 -27.20
C GLY A 281 29.34 -9.60 -28.59
N ASN A 282 29.30 -8.42 -29.18
CA ASN A 282 29.01 -8.24 -30.60
C ASN A 282 30.01 -9.07 -31.42
N GLN A 283 29.58 -10.20 -31.98
CA GLN A 283 30.26 -10.80 -33.11
C GLN A 283 29.66 -10.23 -34.39
N LYS A 284 30.42 -9.32 -35.00
CA LYS A 284 30.29 -8.98 -36.42
C LYS A 284 30.77 -10.20 -37.23
N GLN A 285 29.94 -10.72 -38.06
CA GLN A 285 30.30 -11.23 -39.42
C GLN A 285 29.17 -10.87 -40.37
#